data_8d6b80344015cccfc66d50b5e0355511
#
_entry.id   8d6b80344015cccfc66d50b5e0355511
#
_cell.length_a   1.000
_cell.length_b   1.000
_cell.length_c   1.000
_cell.angle_alpha   90.00
_cell.angle_beta   90.00
_cell.angle_gamma   90.00
#
_symmetry.space_group_name_H-M   'P 1'
#
loop_
_entity.id
_entity.type
_entity.pdbx_description
1 polymer ?
#
loop_
_entity_poly.entity_id
_entity_poly.type
_entity_poly.pdbx_seq_one_letter_code
_entity_poly.pdbx_strand_id
1 'polypeptide(L)'
;MKNILITGGAGFIGSHVVRLFVNRYPDYTIVNLDKLTYAGNLANLKDIEDAPNYRFERADICDYDKVLEIFERYDIDGVIHLAAESHVDRSIKDPFNFARTNVLGTLSLLQAAKEYWTRSGRMTGLADAEANAMLCRFYHISTDEVYGALELTRPEGWAASGQSESGGGPYGDDFFTEETKYQPHSPYSASKASSDHFVRAFHDTYGMPTIVTNCSNNYGPYQFPEKLIPLFINNICVGKPLPVYGRGENVRDWLYVEDHARAIDLIFHKGRVAETYNIGGFNEWKNIDLIKVLIKTVDRLLDRPEGFSLHLISFVTDRAGHDLRYAIDSSKLKRALGWEPSLQFEEGIEKTVRWYLEHRDWMENVTSGEYQKYYESMYSNR
;
A
#
# COMPACT_ATOMS: atom_id res chain seq x y z
N MET A 1 7.12 -4.31 23.15
CA MET A 1 7.70 -4.50 21.80
C MET A 1 8.56 -3.31 21.47
N LYS A 2 9.82 -3.54 21.15
CA LYS A 2 10.78 -2.47 20.81
C LYS A 2 11.69 -2.81 19.62
N ASN A 3 11.77 -4.08 19.23
CA ASN A 3 12.58 -4.54 18.11
C ASN A 3 11.64 -4.92 16.95
N ILE A 4 11.44 -3.99 16.04
CA ILE A 4 10.41 -4.09 15.00
C ILE A 4 11.05 -4.41 13.65
N LEU A 5 10.64 -5.51 13.05
CA LEU A 5 10.96 -5.87 11.67
C LEU A 5 9.92 -5.27 10.72
N ILE A 6 10.34 -4.36 9.86
CA ILE A 6 9.51 -3.79 8.80
C ILE A 6 10.00 -4.37 7.47
N THR A 7 9.17 -5.16 6.80
CA THR A 7 9.53 -5.74 5.50
C THR A 7 9.00 -4.88 4.35
N GLY A 8 9.78 -4.79 3.26
CA GLY A 8 9.43 -3.90 2.14
C GLY A 8 9.63 -2.41 2.45
N GLY A 9 10.50 -2.11 3.44
CA GLY A 9 10.68 -0.75 3.93
C GLY A 9 11.46 0.18 3.00
N ALA A 10 12.10 -0.33 1.94
CA ALA A 10 12.69 0.50 0.89
C ALA A 10 11.68 0.84 -0.24
N GLY A 11 10.45 0.29 -0.20
CA GLY A 11 9.36 0.59 -1.11
C GLY A 11 8.62 1.88 -0.76
N PHE A 12 7.54 2.16 -1.50
CA PHE A 12 6.73 3.37 -1.35
C PHE A 12 6.14 3.53 0.07
N ILE A 13 5.15 2.72 0.43
CA ILE A 13 4.47 2.83 1.73
C ILE A 13 5.45 2.50 2.86
N GLY A 14 6.29 1.48 2.65
CA GLY A 14 7.26 1.01 3.65
C GLY A 14 8.24 2.09 4.07
N SER A 15 8.73 2.94 3.16
CA SER A 15 9.67 4.02 3.50
C SER A 15 9.05 5.08 4.42
N HIS A 16 7.77 5.39 4.26
CA HIS A 16 7.05 6.28 5.15
C HIS A 16 6.84 5.65 6.54
N VAL A 17 6.55 4.35 6.60
CA VAL A 17 6.41 3.63 7.88
C VAL A 17 7.75 3.56 8.61
N VAL A 18 8.83 3.17 7.92
CA VAL A 18 10.19 3.12 8.52
C VAL A 18 10.58 4.49 9.05
N ARG A 19 10.44 5.55 8.24
CA ARG A 19 10.75 6.93 8.65
C ARG A 19 9.94 7.36 9.87
N LEU A 20 8.65 7.08 9.87
CA LEU A 20 7.77 7.40 11.00
C LEU A 20 8.26 6.72 12.28
N PHE A 21 8.54 5.41 12.23
CA PHE A 21 8.95 4.64 13.40
C PHE A 21 10.33 5.03 13.90
N VAL A 22 11.30 5.24 13.01
CA VAL A 22 12.65 5.69 13.36
C VAL A 22 12.61 7.03 14.12
N ASN A 23 11.86 8.00 13.59
CA ASN A 23 11.79 9.33 14.15
C ASN A 23 10.94 9.41 15.44
N ARG A 24 9.86 8.64 15.51
CA ARG A 24 8.89 8.71 16.62
C ARG A 24 9.32 7.88 17.83
N TYR A 25 10.06 6.79 17.61
CA TYR A 25 10.41 5.81 18.65
C TYR A 25 11.94 5.62 18.74
N PRO A 26 12.69 6.60 19.28
CA PRO A 26 14.15 6.54 19.34
C PRO A 26 14.66 5.36 20.19
N ASP A 27 13.84 4.85 21.12
CA ASP A 27 14.16 3.70 21.96
C ASP A 27 13.87 2.34 21.30
N TYR A 28 13.31 2.33 20.07
CA TYR A 28 13.07 1.09 19.34
C TYR A 28 14.27 0.77 18.45
N THR A 29 14.46 -0.50 18.15
CA THR A 29 15.31 -0.93 17.04
C THR A 29 14.42 -1.21 15.83
N ILE A 30 14.59 -0.46 14.77
CA ILE A 30 13.83 -0.60 13.51
C ILE A 30 14.71 -1.33 12.50
N VAL A 31 14.36 -2.58 12.23
CA VAL A 31 15.04 -3.42 11.24
C VAL A 31 14.23 -3.41 9.96
N ASN A 32 14.76 -2.78 8.90
CA ASN A 32 14.18 -2.75 7.58
C ASN A 32 14.72 -3.90 6.75
N LEU A 33 13.87 -4.86 6.42
CA LEU A 33 14.19 -5.97 5.52
C LEU A 33 13.61 -5.70 4.13
N ASP A 34 14.47 -5.60 3.14
CA ASP A 34 14.06 -5.43 1.75
C ASP A 34 14.97 -6.20 0.79
N LYS A 35 14.39 -6.83 -0.20
CA LYS A 35 15.14 -7.56 -1.25
C LYS A 35 15.78 -6.61 -2.26
N LEU A 36 15.30 -5.36 -2.33
CA LEU A 36 15.66 -4.35 -3.34
C LEU A 36 15.36 -4.85 -4.76
N THR A 37 14.10 -5.18 -5.00
CA THR A 37 13.60 -5.44 -6.35
C THR A 37 13.41 -4.11 -7.10
N TYR A 38 12.75 -4.11 -8.23
CA TYR A 38 12.59 -2.93 -9.08
C TYR A 38 11.94 -1.70 -8.38
N ALA A 39 11.09 -1.92 -7.38
CA ALA A 39 10.40 -0.86 -6.64
C ALA A 39 11.04 -0.51 -5.29
N GLY A 40 12.01 -1.29 -4.83
CA GLY A 40 12.78 -1.03 -3.61
C GLY A 40 13.98 -0.12 -3.90
N ASN A 41 14.04 1.05 -3.22
CA ASN A 41 15.12 2.02 -3.43
C ASN A 41 15.57 2.63 -2.09
N LEU A 42 16.82 2.44 -1.71
CA LEU A 42 17.37 3.01 -0.47
C LEU A 42 17.44 4.54 -0.47
N ALA A 43 17.41 5.18 -1.65
CA ALA A 43 17.29 6.64 -1.73
C ALA A 43 15.99 7.17 -1.07
N ASN A 44 14.97 6.32 -0.93
CA ASN A 44 13.74 6.67 -0.20
C ASN A 44 13.97 6.89 1.31
N LEU A 45 15.10 6.43 1.85
CA LEU A 45 15.41 6.42 3.30
C LEU A 45 16.69 7.18 3.63
N LYS A 46 17.23 7.95 2.67
CA LYS A 46 18.50 8.66 2.84
C LYS A 46 18.51 9.63 4.03
N ASP A 47 17.36 10.21 4.35
CA ASP A 47 17.17 11.14 5.47
C ASP A 47 17.27 10.48 6.86
N ILE A 48 17.18 9.15 6.93
CA ILE A 48 17.23 8.39 8.18
C ILE A 48 18.29 7.26 8.17
N GLU A 49 19.10 7.15 7.13
CA GLU A 49 20.05 6.03 6.96
C GLU A 49 21.09 5.94 8.09
N ASP A 50 21.47 7.08 8.67
CA ASP A 50 22.46 7.18 9.76
C ASP A 50 21.80 7.20 11.16
N ALA A 51 20.49 7.02 11.26
CA ALA A 51 19.80 7.03 12.55
C ALA A 51 20.27 5.86 13.44
N PRO A 52 20.61 6.11 14.74
CA PRO A 52 21.21 5.11 15.62
C PRO A 52 20.30 3.89 15.87
N ASN A 53 19.00 4.06 15.72
CA ASN A 53 17.98 3.03 15.90
C ASN A 53 17.50 2.37 14.61
N TYR A 54 18.10 2.70 13.45
CA TYR A 54 17.79 2.11 12.15
C TYR A 54 18.80 1.02 11.77
N ARG A 55 18.32 -0.07 11.21
CA ARG A 55 19.13 -1.16 10.63
C ARG A 55 18.54 -1.60 9.31
N PHE A 56 19.40 -1.85 8.31
CA PHE A 56 18.98 -2.38 7.02
C PHE A 56 19.52 -3.80 6.81
N GLU A 57 18.63 -4.71 6.42
CA GLU A 57 18.94 -6.08 6.04
C GLU A 57 18.47 -6.35 4.62
N ARG A 58 19.40 -6.67 3.72
CA ARG A 58 19.07 -7.09 2.36
C ARG A 58 18.78 -8.58 2.33
N ALA A 59 17.49 -8.96 2.27
CA ALA A 59 17.08 -10.36 2.24
C ALA A 59 15.75 -10.55 1.48
N ASP A 60 15.53 -11.77 1.01
CA ASP A 60 14.26 -12.21 0.46
C ASP A 60 13.40 -12.79 1.60
N ILE A 61 12.14 -12.34 1.72
CA ILE A 61 11.20 -12.90 2.72
C ILE A 61 10.90 -14.38 2.49
N CYS A 62 11.18 -14.90 1.28
CA CYS A 62 11.07 -16.33 0.96
C CYS A 62 12.25 -17.17 1.48
N ASP A 63 13.34 -16.54 1.88
CA ASP A 63 14.50 -17.21 2.48
C ASP A 63 14.27 -17.39 3.99
N TYR A 64 13.65 -18.52 4.33
CA TYR A 64 13.26 -18.83 5.71
C TYR A 64 14.44 -18.79 6.68
N ASP A 65 15.57 -19.39 6.32
CA ASP A 65 16.73 -19.48 7.20
C ASP A 65 17.31 -18.08 7.49
N LYS A 66 17.38 -17.25 6.45
CA LYS A 66 17.86 -15.87 6.59
C LYS A 66 16.87 -15.01 7.40
N VAL A 67 15.58 -15.20 7.21
CA VAL A 67 14.56 -14.50 8.01
C VAL A 67 14.67 -14.91 9.47
N LEU A 68 14.77 -16.19 9.78
CA LEU A 68 14.93 -16.69 11.15
C LEU A 68 16.21 -16.16 11.82
N GLU A 69 17.34 -16.14 11.09
CA GLU A 69 18.60 -15.53 11.56
C GLU A 69 18.39 -14.05 11.95
N ILE A 70 17.62 -13.28 11.19
CA ILE A 70 17.31 -11.88 11.47
C ILE A 70 16.48 -11.75 12.76
N PHE A 71 15.47 -12.60 12.94
CA PHE A 71 14.70 -12.64 14.19
C PHE A 71 15.59 -12.87 15.41
N GLU A 72 16.53 -13.82 15.33
CA GLU A 72 17.47 -14.15 16.40
C GLU A 72 18.47 -13.01 16.67
N ARG A 73 19.06 -12.46 15.60
CA ARG A 73 20.10 -11.43 15.68
C ARG A 73 19.59 -10.16 16.36
N TYR A 74 18.36 -9.75 16.04
CA TYR A 74 17.79 -8.49 16.50
C TYR A 74 16.76 -8.66 17.62
N ASP A 75 16.53 -9.89 18.09
CA ASP A 75 15.53 -10.19 19.11
C ASP A 75 14.14 -9.64 18.77
N ILE A 76 13.68 -9.88 17.50
CA ILE A 76 12.47 -9.30 16.94
C ILE A 76 11.24 -9.67 17.75
N ASP A 77 10.48 -8.67 18.18
CA ASP A 77 9.23 -8.83 18.93
C ASP A 77 8.00 -8.25 18.20
N GLY A 78 8.21 -7.51 17.12
CA GLY A 78 7.13 -7.01 16.27
C GLY A 78 7.45 -7.12 14.78
N VAL A 79 6.44 -7.43 13.96
CA VAL A 79 6.55 -7.46 12.50
C VAL A 79 5.51 -6.54 11.89
N ILE A 80 5.93 -5.67 10.98
CA ILE A 80 5.05 -4.90 10.08
C ILE A 80 5.38 -5.35 8.66
N HIS A 81 4.49 -6.15 8.08
CA HIS A 81 4.74 -6.84 6.83
C HIS A 81 4.12 -6.10 5.64
N LEU A 82 4.98 -5.34 4.89
CA LEU A 82 4.61 -4.62 3.68
C LEU A 82 5.24 -5.19 2.40
N ALA A 83 6.26 -6.05 2.51
CA ALA A 83 6.92 -6.64 1.34
C ALA A 83 5.91 -7.44 0.51
N ALA A 84 5.72 -7.03 -0.74
CA ALA A 84 4.82 -7.69 -1.68
C ALA A 84 5.15 -7.30 -3.13
N GLU A 85 4.83 -8.16 -4.07
CA GLU A 85 4.58 -7.77 -5.44
C GLU A 85 3.18 -7.14 -5.53
N SER A 86 3.05 -5.94 -6.16
CA SER A 86 1.83 -5.13 -6.03
C SER A 86 1.28 -4.55 -7.34
N HIS A 87 1.85 -4.88 -8.49
CA HIS A 87 1.41 -4.33 -9.77
C HIS A 87 0.55 -5.33 -10.54
N VAL A 88 -0.75 -5.03 -10.71
CA VAL A 88 -1.72 -5.96 -11.32
C VAL A 88 -1.30 -6.42 -12.73
N ASP A 89 -0.86 -5.50 -13.61
CA ASP A 89 -0.42 -5.90 -14.97
C ASP A 89 0.78 -6.85 -14.95
N ARG A 90 1.70 -6.71 -13.98
CA ARG A 90 2.80 -7.66 -13.77
C ARG A 90 2.27 -9.01 -13.30
N SER A 91 1.23 -9.03 -12.46
CA SER A 91 0.62 -10.28 -11.97
C SER A 91 -0.05 -11.09 -13.07
N ILE A 92 -0.61 -10.39 -14.07
CA ILE A 92 -1.21 -11.03 -15.25
C ILE A 92 -0.11 -11.68 -16.13
N LYS A 93 1.07 -11.04 -16.22
CA LYS A 93 2.21 -11.57 -17.00
C LYS A 93 2.95 -12.70 -16.29
N ASP A 94 3.14 -12.59 -14.97
CA ASP A 94 3.87 -13.56 -14.15
C ASP A 94 3.19 -13.79 -12.79
N PRO A 95 2.10 -14.59 -12.76
CA PRO A 95 1.39 -14.89 -11.52
C PRO A 95 2.22 -15.72 -10.52
N PHE A 96 3.20 -16.49 -11.00
CA PHE A 96 4.05 -17.32 -10.14
C PHE A 96 4.93 -16.47 -9.21
N ASN A 97 5.46 -15.35 -9.70
CA ASN A 97 6.24 -14.45 -8.87
C ASN A 97 5.39 -13.85 -7.74
N PHE A 98 4.12 -13.51 -8.04
CA PHE A 98 3.15 -13.01 -7.04
C PHE A 98 2.80 -14.08 -6.01
N ALA A 99 2.52 -15.31 -6.41
CA ALA A 99 2.27 -16.40 -5.49
C ALA A 99 3.50 -16.68 -4.61
N ARG A 100 4.69 -16.70 -5.19
CA ARG A 100 5.94 -16.91 -4.44
C ARG A 100 6.16 -15.82 -3.40
N THR A 101 6.15 -14.55 -3.81
CA THR A 101 6.43 -13.44 -2.90
C THR A 101 5.31 -13.24 -1.89
N ASN A 102 4.07 -13.11 -2.36
CA ASN A 102 2.97 -12.70 -1.48
C ASN A 102 2.46 -13.85 -0.61
N VAL A 103 2.44 -15.09 -1.12
CA VAL A 103 1.93 -16.23 -0.35
C VAL A 103 3.07 -16.94 0.38
N LEU A 104 4.06 -17.48 -0.34
CA LEU A 104 5.14 -18.23 0.29
C LEU A 104 6.04 -17.34 1.14
N GLY A 105 6.33 -16.11 0.72
CA GLY A 105 7.09 -15.15 1.52
C GLY A 105 6.37 -14.77 2.83
N THR A 106 5.05 -14.54 2.79
CA THR A 106 4.26 -14.30 4.01
C THR A 106 4.28 -15.53 4.91
N LEU A 107 4.12 -16.73 4.34
CA LEU A 107 4.17 -17.98 5.11
C LEU A 107 5.54 -18.20 5.77
N SER A 108 6.63 -17.90 5.07
CA SER A 108 8.00 -17.95 5.60
C SER A 108 8.18 -17.02 6.80
N LEU A 109 7.72 -15.77 6.70
CA LEU A 109 7.75 -14.80 7.81
C LEU A 109 6.90 -15.26 9.01
N LEU A 110 5.69 -15.74 8.77
CA LEU A 110 4.80 -16.26 9.82
C LEU A 110 5.45 -17.44 10.55
N GLN A 111 6.05 -18.36 9.81
CA GLN A 111 6.68 -19.54 10.37
C GLN A 111 7.93 -19.17 11.19
N ALA A 112 8.77 -18.27 10.70
CA ALA A 112 9.94 -17.79 11.42
C ALA A 112 9.56 -17.04 12.72
N ALA A 113 8.56 -16.16 12.64
CA ALA A 113 8.01 -15.47 13.80
C ALA A 113 7.46 -16.45 14.84
N LYS A 114 6.63 -17.42 14.41
CA LYS A 114 6.08 -18.46 15.28
C LYS A 114 7.19 -19.24 15.99
N GLU A 115 8.17 -19.73 15.24
CA GLU A 115 9.27 -20.53 15.79
C GLU A 115 10.07 -19.72 16.80
N TYR A 116 10.52 -18.53 16.44
CA TYR A 116 11.31 -17.66 17.30
C TYR A 116 10.53 -17.24 18.55
N TRP A 117 9.29 -16.77 18.44
CA TRP A 117 8.49 -16.33 19.58
C TRP A 117 8.09 -17.46 20.52
N THR A 118 7.86 -18.67 20.01
CA THR A 118 7.63 -19.85 20.86
C THR A 118 8.90 -20.21 21.62
N ARG A 119 10.04 -20.30 20.94
CA ARG A 119 11.33 -20.66 21.56
C ARG A 119 11.81 -19.61 22.58
N SER A 120 11.56 -18.33 22.34
CA SER A 120 11.90 -17.23 23.26
C SER A 120 10.88 -17.01 24.38
N GLY A 121 9.80 -17.78 24.44
CA GLY A 121 8.76 -17.67 25.47
C GLY A 121 7.81 -16.48 25.31
N ARG A 122 7.86 -15.78 24.16
CA ARG A 122 6.92 -14.69 23.84
C ARG A 122 5.54 -15.18 23.44
N MET A 123 5.46 -16.43 23.00
CA MET A 123 4.23 -17.08 22.57
C MET A 123 4.08 -18.43 23.31
N THR A 124 3.00 -18.56 24.10
CA THR A 124 2.77 -19.70 24.99
C THR A 124 1.59 -20.59 24.55
N GLY A 125 0.94 -20.25 23.41
CA GLY A 125 -0.16 -21.02 22.81
C GLY A 125 -1.48 -20.27 22.74
N LEU A 126 -2.53 -20.96 22.28
CA LEU A 126 -3.87 -20.39 21.99
C LEU A 126 -4.55 -19.77 23.22
N ALA A 127 -4.39 -20.38 24.37
CA ALA A 127 -5.09 -19.95 25.60
C ALA A 127 -4.67 -18.54 26.07
N ASP A 128 -3.50 -18.06 25.62
CA ASP A 128 -2.88 -16.82 26.11
C ASP A 128 -2.70 -15.78 24.98
N ALA A 129 -3.51 -15.80 23.93
CA ALA A 129 -3.35 -14.92 22.78
C ALA A 129 -3.31 -13.41 23.13
N GLU A 130 -4.07 -12.97 24.15
CA GLU A 130 -4.02 -11.58 24.64
C GLU A 130 -2.72 -11.30 25.39
N ALA A 131 -2.21 -12.23 26.19
CA ALA A 131 -0.92 -12.10 26.88
C ALA A 131 0.23 -12.11 25.86
N ASN A 132 0.18 -13.00 24.86
CA ASN A 132 1.13 -13.01 23.74
C ASN A 132 1.19 -11.66 23.02
N ALA A 133 0.01 -11.01 22.82
CA ALA A 133 -0.09 -9.71 22.18
C ALA A 133 0.61 -8.55 22.89
N MET A 134 0.93 -8.70 24.16
CA MET A 134 1.74 -7.75 24.92
C MET A 134 3.24 -7.91 24.64
N LEU A 135 3.66 -9.10 24.22
CA LEU A 135 5.07 -9.49 24.06
C LEU A 135 5.51 -9.53 22.60
N CYS A 136 4.61 -9.87 21.67
CA CYS A 136 4.91 -9.92 20.25
C CYS A 136 3.67 -9.61 19.41
N ARG A 137 3.87 -9.22 18.14
CA ARG A 137 2.78 -8.90 17.21
C ARG A 137 3.18 -9.03 15.74
N PHE A 138 2.32 -9.64 14.96
CA PHE A 138 2.45 -9.73 13.52
C PHE A 138 1.35 -8.89 12.84
N TYR A 139 1.74 -7.80 12.20
CA TYR A 139 0.85 -6.90 11.49
C TYR A 139 1.03 -7.08 9.99
N HIS A 140 -0.04 -7.45 9.29
CA HIS A 140 -0.05 -7.71 7.85
C HIS A 140 -0.83 -6.64 7.09
N ILE A 141 -0.20 -6.07 6.08
CA ILE A 141 -0.81 -5.08 5.19
C ILE A 141 -1.33 -5.78 3.93
N SER A 142 -2.63 -5.64 3.66
CA SER A 142 -3.31 -6.13 2.48
C SER A 142 -3.90 -4.97 1.67
N THR A 143 -4.89 -5.24 0.84
CA THR A 143 -5.52 -4.32 -0.10
C THR A 143 -7.02 -4.52 -0.14
N ASP A 144 -7.79 -3.48 -0.46
CA ASP A 144 -9.22 -3.56 -0.73
C ASP A 144 -9.57 -4.41 -1.96
N GLU A 145 -8.63 -4.60 -2.88
CA GLU A 145 -8.81 -5.45 -4.05
C GLU A 145 -9.13 -6.92 -3.72
N VAL A 146 -8.90 -7.37 -2.49
CA VAL A 146 -9.26 -8.72 -2.04
C VAL A 146 -10.78 -8.91 -1.93
N TYR A 147 -11.53 -7.83 -1.78
CA TYR A 147 -12.99 -7.87 -1.68
C TYR A 147 -13.70 -8.04 -3.03
N GLY A 148 -13.03 -7.77 -4.15
CA GLY A 148 -13.61 -7.81 -5.49
C GLY A 148 -14.03 -6.44 -5.99
N ALA A 149 -15.14 -6.34 -6.70
CA ALA A 149 -15.62 -5.10 -7.31
C ALA A 149 -17.00 -4.69 -6.78
N LEU A 150 -17.22 -3.38 -6.69
CA LEU A 150 -18.54 -2.77 -6.46
C LEU A 150 -19.11 -2.23 -7.77
N GLU A 151 -20.42 -2.14 -7.86
CA GLU A 151 -21.13 -1.52 -8.99
C GLU A 151 -21.25 -0.01 -8.82
N LEU A 152 -21.48 0.69 -9.92
CA LEU A 152 -21.88 2.10 -9.92
C LEU A 152 -23.41 2.14 -9.85
N THR A 153 -23.96 2.52 -8.69
CA THR A 153 -25.42 2.55 -8.46
C THR A 153 -26.02 3.93 -8.59
N ARG A 154 -25.21 4.98 -8.82
CA ARG A 154 -25.66 6.37 -8.98
C ARG A 154 -25.54 6.85 -10.44
N PRO A 155 -26.54 7.62 -10.95
CA PRO A 155 -26.52 8.15 -12.30
C PRO A 155 -25.34 9.09 -12.56
N GLU A 156 -24.93 9.17 -13.84
CA GLU A 156 -23.97 10.18 -14.29
C GLU A 156 -24.47 11.59 -13.99
N GLY A 157 -23.61 12.44 -13.41
CA GLY A 157 -23.97 13.82 -13.02
C GLY A 157 -24.53 13.98 -11.62
N TRP A 158 -24.59 12.94 -10.82
CA TRP A 158 -24.88 13.07 -9.39
C TRP A 158 -23.76 13.88 -8.73
N ALA A 159 -24.05 15.16 -8.48
CA ALA A 159 -23.08 16.03 -7.81
C ALA A 159 -22.89 15.58 -6.38
N ALA A 160 -21.65 15.32 -5.99
CA ALA A 160 -21.24 15.14 -4.61
C ALA A 160 -21.30 16.49 -3.86
N SER A 161 -22.51 17.05 -3.72
CA SER A 161 -22.75 18.18 -2.82
C SER A 161 -23.01 17.62 -1.41
N GLY A 162 -21.92 17.39 -0.67
CA GLY A 162 -22.00 16.99 0.72
C GLY A 162 -22.17 15.48 0.92
N GLN A 163 -21.65 14.99 2.02
CA GLN A 163 -21.97 13.65 2.55
C GLN A 163 -23.49 13.52 2.61
N SER A 164 -24.07 12.57 1.90
CA SER A 164 -25.49 12.33 2.00
C SER A 164 -25.80 11.92 3.46
N GLU A 165 -26.86 12.43 4.04
CA GLU A 165 -27.34 12.01 5.37
C GLU A 165 -27.63 10.48 5.40
N SER A 166 -27.66 9.81 4.25
CA SER A 166 -27.85 8.38 4.08
C SER A 166 -26.55 7.54 4.09
N GLY A 167 -25.37 8.16 4.24
CA GLY A 167 -24.10 7.44 4.39
C GLY A 167 -23.47 6.86 3.12
N GLY A 168 -24.02 7.15 1.92
CA GLY A 168 -23.48 6.65 0.64
C GLY A 168 -22.40 7.55 0.02
N GLY A 169 -21.55 6.97 -0.83
CA GLY A 169 -20.51 7.67 -1.60
C GLY A 169 -21.04 8.32 -2.89
N PRO A 170 -20.19 9.09 -3.60
CA PRO A 170 -20.60 9.81 -4.81
C PRO A 170 -20.97 8.90 -5.98
N TYR A 171 -20.55 7.62 -5.97
CA TYR A 171 -20.77 6.67 -7.04
C TYR A 171 -21.64 5.48 -6.66
N GLY A 172 -22.02 5.33 -5.38
CA GLY A 172 -22.89 4.25 -4.91
C GLY A 172 -22.99 4.21 -3.38
N ASP A 173 -23.93 3.42 -2.89
CA ASP A 173 -24.24 3.30 -1.47
C ASP A 173 -23.47 2.14 -0.79
N ASP A 174 -22.97 1.19 -1.58
CA ASP A 174 -22.22 0.04 -1.08
C ASP A 174 -20.75 0.38 -0.85
N PHE A 175 -20.20 -0.14 0.24
CA PHE A 175 -18.79 -0.05 0.60
C PHE A 175 -18.29 -1.41 1.08
N PHE A 176 -17.01 -1.70 0.85
CA PHE A 176 -16.35 -2.83 1.47
C PHE A 176 -16.17 -2.58 2.97
N THR A 177 -16.74 -3.45 3.77
CA THR A 177 -16.53 -3.51 5.22
C THR A 177 -15.62 -4.69 5.56
N GLU A 178 -15.18 -4.78 6.81
CA GLU A 178 -14.37 -5.91 7.28
C GLU A 178 -15.13 -7.25 7.28
N GLU A 179 -16.47 -7.21 7.15
CA GLU A 179 -17.35 -8.38 7.03
C GLU A 179 -17.57 -8.80 5.57
N THR A 180 -17.14 -7.99 4.60
CA THR A 180 -17.29 -8.30 3.17
C THR A 180 -16.47 -9.53 2.80
N LYS A 181 -17.08 -10.48 2.11
CA LYS A 181 -16.41 -11.70 1.66
C LYS A 181 -15.37 -11.39 0.58
N TYR A 182 -14.23 -12.06 0.63
CA TYR A 182 -13.20 -11.94 -0.39
C TYR A 182 -13.65 -12.57 -1.71
N GLN A 183 -13.54 -11.82 -2.80
CA GLN A 183 -13.83 -12.23 -4.18
C GLN A 183 -12.79 -11.63 -5.15
N PRO A 184 -11.49 -11.93 -5.01
CA PRO A 184 -10.44 -11.29 -5.80
C PRO A 184 -10.54 -11.68 -7.28
N HIS A 185 -10.35 -10.70 -8.20
CA HIS A 185 -10.47 -10.91 -9.65
C HIS A 185 -9.13 -10.89 -10.41
N SER A 186 -8.01 -10.58 -9.74
CA SER A 186 -6.68 -10.58 -10.35
C SER A 186 -5.74 -11.57 -9.65
N PRO A 187 -4.65 -12.04 -10.32
CA PRO A 187 -3.63 -12.85 -9.65
C PRO A 187 -2.98 -12.13 -8.47
N TYR A 188 -2.82 -10.80 -8.54
CA TYR A 188 -2.36 -9.99 -7.42
C TYR A 188 -3.32 -10.06 -6.23
N SER A 189 -4.58 -9.68 -6.43
CA SER A 189 -5.57 -9.67 -5.34
C SER A 189 -5.80 -11.08 -4.77
N ALA A 190 -5.79 -12.12 -5.62
CA ALA A 190 -5.87 -13.51 -5.19
C ALA A 190 -4.67 -13.92 -4.31
N SER A 191 -3.46 -13.48 -4.64
CA SER A 191 -2.27 -13.74 -3.84
C SER A 191 -2.32 -13.03 -2.48
N LYS A 192 -2.84 -11.79 -2.43
CA LYS A 192 -3.05 -11.05 -1.18
C LYS A 192 -4.14 -11.69 -0.31
N ALA A 193 -5.28 -12.05 -0.89
CA ALA A 193 -6.34 -12.78 -0.19
C ALA A 193 -5.82 -14.10 0.42
N SER A 194 -4.98 -14.82 -0.32
CA SER A 194 -4.35 -16.06 0.17
C SER A 194 -3.44 -15.80 1.36
N SER A 195 -2.61 -14.75 1.33
CA SER A 195 -1.75 -14.40 2.47
C SER A 195 -2.57 -13.96 3.70
N ASP A 196 -3.65 -13.21 3.52
CA ASP A 196 -4.55 -12.81 4.61
C ASP A 196 -5.16 -14.03 5.30
N HIS A 197 -5.56 -15.06 4.53
CA HIS A 197 -6.07 -16.31 5.10
C HIS A 197 -5.00 -17.06 5.88
N PHE A 198 -3.73 -17.09 5.44
CA PHE A 198 -2.65 -17.68 6.23
C PHE A 198 -2.42 -16.92 7.53
N VAL A 199 -2.44 -15.60 7.51
CA VAL A 199 -2.28 -14.78 8.72
C VAL A 199 -3.37 -15.07 9.74
N ARG A 200 -4.64 -15.15 9.31
CA ARG A 200 -5.77 -15.55 10.17
C ARG A 200 -5.62 -16.97 10.68
N ALA A 201 -5.28 -17.92 9.80
CA ALA A 201 -5.08 -19.31 10.19
C ALA A 201 -3.97 -19.49 11.25
N PHE A 202 -2.90 -18.68 11.20
CA PHE A 202 -1.86 -18.72 12.22
C PHE A 202 -2.35 -18.23 13.57
N HIS A 203 -3.26 -17.24 13.59
CA HIS A 203 -3.93 -16.87 14.82
C HIS A 203 -4.80 -18.01 15.36
N ASP A 204 -5.72 -18.53 14.53
CA ASP A 204 -6.71 -19.52 14.94
C ASP A 204 -6.08 -20.86 15.35
N THR A 205 -4.96 -21.23 14.70
CA THR A 205 -4.31 -22.53 14.95
C THR A 205 -3.27 -22.45 16.05
N TYR A 206 -2.50 -21.38 16.15
CA TYR A 206 -1.33 -21.28 17.01
C TYR A 206 -1.42 -20.20 18.09
N GLY A 207 -2.50 -19.41 18.12
CA GLY A 207 -2.63 -18.27 19.04
C GLY A 207 -1.67 -17.12 18.73
N MET A 208 -1.19 -17.05 17.49
CA MET A 208 -0.28 -15.98 17.06
C MET A 208 -1.00 -14.62 17.09
N PRO A 209 -0.45 -13.58 17.72
CA PRO A 209 -1.10 -12.29 17.81
C PRO A 209 -0.98 -11.52 16.48
N THR A 210 -1.92 -11.76 15.58
CA THR A 210 -1.95 -11.18 14.24
C THR A 210 -2.97 -10.07 14.09
N ILE A 211 -2.71 -9.13 13.20
CA ILE A 211 -3.65 -8.11 12.70
C ILE A 211 -3.55 -8.06 11.18
N VAL A 212 -4.67 -7.93 10.50
CA VAL A 212 -4.75 -7.73 9.05
C VAL A 212 -5.35 -6.35 8.77
N THR A 213 -4.81 -5.63 7.79
CA THR A 213 -5.42 -4.40 7.31
C THR A 213 -5.58 -4.40 5.80
N ASN A 214 -6.71 -3.91 5.32
CA ASN A 214 -6.97 -3.69 3.91
C ASN A 214 -7.00 -2.20 3.65
N CYS A 215 -6.18 -1.70 2.73
CA CYS A 215 -6.11 -0.28 2.43
C CYS A 215 -6.59 0.02 1.01
N SER A 216 -7.13 1.23 0.83
CA SER A 216 -7.44 1.78 -0.48
C SER A 216 -6.20 2.21 -1.25
N ASN A 217 -6.37 2.77 -2.46
CA ASN A 217 -5.26 3.19 -3.31
C ASN A 217 -4.45 4.31 -2.66
N ASN A 218 -3.16 4.07 -2.48
CA ASN A 218 -2.25 5.06 -1.89
C ASN A 218 -1.64 5.97 -2.94
N TYR A 219 -1.38 7.22 -2.56
CA TYR A 219 -0.62 8.19 -3.35
C TYR A 219 0.25 9.08 -2.46
N GLY A 220 1.31 9.65 -3.03
CA GLY A 220 2.24 10.50 -2.29
C GLY A 220 3.68 10.41 -2.76
N PRO A 221 4.63 11.01 -2.03
CA PRO A 221 6.07 10.94 -2.28
C PRO A 221 6.62 9.52 -2.36
N TYR A 222 7.65 9.30 -3.18
CA TYR A 222 8.37 8.02 -3.34
C TYR A 222 7.56 6.88 -4.01
N GLN A 223 6.35 7.14 -4.53
CA GLN A 223 5.62 6.12 -5.28
C GLN A 223 6.29 5.85 -6.63
N PHE A 224 6.56 4.56 -6.92
CA PHE A 224 7.25 4.16 -8.13
C PHE A 224 6.42 4.51 -9.40
N PRO A 225 7.04 5.07 -10.45
CA PRO A 225 6.33 5.66 -11.59
C PRO A 225 5.70 4.68 -12.59
N GLU A 226 5.47 3.43 -12.19
CA GLU A 226 4.56 2.51 -12.88
C GLU A 226 3.09 2.72 -12.47
N LYS A 227 2.84 3.44 -11.37
CA LYS A 227 1.51 3.77 -10.87
C LYS A 227 1.02 5.09 -11.48
N LEU A 228 -0.31 5.23 -11.61
CA LEU A 228 -0.98 6.29 -12.34
C LEU A 228 -0.45 7.69 -12.02
N ILE A 229 -0.46 8.09 -10.75
CA ILE A 229 -0.13 9.47 -10.36
C ILE A 229 1.31 9.84 -10.70
N PRO A 230 2.35 9.12 -10.21
CA PRO A 230 3.73 9.49 -10.54
C PRO A 230 4.09 9.31 -12.01
N LEU A 231 3.53 8.31 -12.69
CA LEU A 231 3.68 8.12 -14.13
C LEU A 231 3.20 9.36 -14.91
N PHE A 232 1.99 9.84 -14.56
CA PHE A 232 1.38 10.94 -15.28
C PHE A 232 2.09 12.26 -14.98
N ILE A 233 2.50 12.51 -13.73
CA ILE A 233 3.35 13.69 -13.40
C ILE A 233 4.61 13.67 -14.27
N ASN A 234 5.32 12.55 -14.32
CA ASN A 234 6.52 12.44 -15.14
C ASN A 234 6.24 12.68 -16.63
N ASN A 235 5.20 12.04 -17.17
CA ASN A 235 4.84 12.18 -18.58
C ASN A 235 4.42 13.61 -18.94
N ILE A 236 3.64 14.30 -18.11
CA ILE A 236 3.27 15.72 -18.30
C ILE A 236 4.53 16.59 -18.35
N CYS A 237 5.48 16.34 -17.46
CA CYS A 237 6.72 17.12 -17.41
C CYS A 237 7.55 17.01 -18.68
N VAL A 238 7.56 15.85 -19.33
CA VAL A 238 8.36 15.56 -20.54
C VAL A 238 7.52 15.53 -21.82
N GLY A 239 6.25 15.88 -21.76
CA GLY A 239 5.34 15.96 -22.93
C GLY A 239 5.01 14.60 -23.55
N LYS A 240 5.00 13.52 -22.77
CA LYS A 240 4.63 12.17 -23.23
C LYS A 240 3.13 11.90 -23.07
N PRO A 241 2.55 10.97 -23.86
CA PRO A 241 1.16 10.57 -23.72
C PRO A 241 0.81 10.06 -22.32
N LEU A 242 -0.45 10.30 -21.90
CA LEU A 242 -1.04 9.83 -20.66
C LEU A 242 -1.98 8.65 -20.96
N PRO A 243 -1.52 7.40 -20.86
CA PRO A 243 -2.31 6.23 -21.23
C PRO A 243 -3.45 5.98 -20.24
N VAL A 244 -4.69 6.22 -20.69
CA VAL A 244 -5.91 6.00 -19.89
C VAL A 244 -6.56 4.69 -20.32
N TYR A 245 -6.68 3.74 -19.42
CA TYR A 245 -7.33 2.45 -19.66
C TYR A 245 -8.83 2.63 -19.94
N GLY A 246 -9.32 2.01 -21.02
CA GLY A 246 -10.73 2.09 -21.42
C GLY A 246 -11.16 3.54 -21.63
N ARG A 247 -12.19 3.97 -20.90
CA ARG A 247 -12.70 5.37 -20.87
C ARG A 247 -12.31 6.13 -19.61
N GLY A 248 -11.56 5.49 -18.72
CA GLY A 248 -11.16 6.05 -17.42
C GLY A 248 -12.32 6.14 -16.41
N GLU A 249 -13.35 5.33 -16.57
CA GLU A 249 -14.56 5.34 -15.73
C GLU A 249 -14.41 4.57 -14.43
N ASN A 250 -13.32 3.81 -14.27
CA ASN A 250 -13.05 3.07 -13.03
C ASN A 250 -12.90 4.05 -11.86
N VAL A 251 -13.55 3.70 -10.75
CA VAL A 251 -13.55 4.51 -9.52
C VAL A 251 -12.62 3.88 -8.49
N ARG A 252 -11.83 4.72 -7.84
CA ARG A 252 -10.92 4.32 -6.75
C ARG A 252 -11.05 5.30 -5.58
N ASP A 253 -10.94 4.76 -4.38
CA ASP A 253 -10.74 5.57 -3.18
C ASP A 253 -9.24 5.84 -3.01
N TRP A 254 -8.87 7.08 -2.68
CA TRP A 254 -7.47 7.54 -2.62
C TRP A 254 -7.08 8.00 -1.23
N LEU A 255 -6.00 7.38 -0.72
CA LEU A 255 -5.46 7.62 0.61
C LEU A 255 -4.04 8.21 0.53
N TYR A 256 -3.81 9.34 1.17
CA TYR A 256 -2.47 9.92 1.26
C TYR A 256 -1.54 9.04 2.10
N VAL A 257 -0.36 8.76 1.59
CA VAL A 257 0.54 7.73 2.15
C VAL A 257 0.96 7.98 3.59
N GLU A 258 1.12 9.25 4.01
CA GLU A 258 1.46 9.57 5.40
C GLU A 258 0.29 9.29 6.34
N ASP A 259 -0.95 9.46 5.89
CA ASP A 259 -2.15 9.08 6.64
C ASP A 259 -2.21 7.56 6.82
N HIS A 260 -1.85 6.79 5.79
CA HIS A 260 -1.73 5.34 5.90
C HIS A 260 -0.63 4.95 6.90
N ALA A 261 0.56 5.56 6.83
CA ALA A 261 1.63 5.29 7.79
C ALA A 261 1.21 5.57 9.25
N ARG A 262 0.42 6.66 9.47
CA ARG A 262 -0.16 6.97 10.79
C ARG A 262 -1.20 5.95 11.25
N ALA A 263 -2.02 5.43 10.31
CA ALA A 263 -2.96 4.36 10.62
C ALA A 263 -2.23 3.07 11.01
N ILE A 264 -1.18 2.69 10.27
CA ILE A 264 -0.34 1.52 10.56
C ILE A 264 0.27 1.63 11.96
N ASP A 265 0.85 2.77 12.29
CA ASP A 265 1.44 3.02 13.61
C ASP A 265 0.38 2.89 14.73
N LEU A 266 -0.76 3.54 14.57
CA LEU A 266 -1.84 3.50 15.55
C LEU A 266 -2.38 2.08 15.76
N ILE A 267 -2.65 1.35 14.66
CA ILE A 267 -3.18 -0.02 14.72
C ILE A 267 -2.11 -0.97 15.27
N PHE A 268 -0.85 -0.82 14.88
CA PHE A 268 0.25 -1.66 15.40
C PHE A 268 0.34 -1.58 16.92
N HIS A 269 0.19 -0.40 17.51
CA HIS A 269 0.31 -0.22 18.95
C HIS A 269 -0.99 -0.46 19.73
N LYS A 270 -2.16 -0.13 19.15
CA LYS A 270 -3.44 -0.11 19.86
C LYS A 270 -4.51 -1.02 19.25
N GLY A 271 -4.27 -1.56 18.08
CA GLY A 271 -5.22 -2.46 17.42
C GLY A 271 -5.39 -3.75 18.21
N ARG A 272 -6.60 -4.28 18.19
CA ARG A 272 -6.95 -5.55 18.80
C ARG A 272 -6.45 -6.69 17.91
N VAL A 273 -5.82 -7.69 18.49
CA VAL A 273 -5.38 -8.89 17.77
C VAL A 273 -6.57 -9.69 17.23
N ALA A 274 -6.33 -10.48 16.20
CA ALA A 274 -7.33 -11.22 15.43
C ALA A 274 -8.33 -10.34 14.65
N GLU A 275 -8.20 -9.02 14.74
CA GLU A 275 -9.09 -8.12 14.03
C GLU A 275 -8.55 -7.76 12.63
N THR A 276 -9.49 -7.44 11.75
CA THR A 276 -9.23 -6.79 10.48
C THR A 276 -9.65 -5.33 10.58
N TYR A 277 -8.87 -4.40 10.02
CA TYR A 277 -9.22 -2.99 9.90
C TYR A 277 -9.11 -2.53 8.45
N ASN A 278 -10.13 -1.86 7.98
CA ASN A 278 -10.12 -1.16 6.72
C ASN A 278 -9.53 0.24 6.88
N ILE A 279 -8.68 0.66 5.94
CA ILE A 279 -8.02 1.97 5.95
C ILE A 279 -8.30 2.65 4.61
N GLY A 280 -9.25 3.59 4.57
CA GLY A 280 -9.69 4.31 3.38
C GLY A 280 -9.60 5.82 3.53
N GLY A 281 -9.54 6.51 2.39
CA GLY A 281 -9.46 7.96 2.34
C GLY A 281 -10.80 8.66 2.32
N PHE A 282 -11.89 7.95 2.03
CA PHE A 282 -13.21 8.51 1.68
C PHE A 282 -13.12 9.52 0.52
N ASN A 283 -12.19 9.28 -0.41
CA ASN A 283 -11.89 10.12 -1.56
C ASN A 283 -12.08 9.31 -2.85
N GLU A 284 -13.32 9.02 -3.21
CA GLU A 284 -13.63 8.31 -4.44
C GLU A 284 -13.53 9.23 -5.66
N TRP A 285 -12.75 8.81 -6.67
CA TRP A 285 -12.60 9.51 -7.94
C TRP A 285 -12.67 8.56 -9.12
N LYS A 286 -13.37 8.97 -10.20
CA LYS A 286 -13.17 8.36 -11.52
C LYS A 286 -11.74 8.66 -11.97
N ASN A 287 -11.07 7.68 -12.57
CA ASN A 287 -9.70 7.86 -13.06
C ASN A 287 -9.57 9.07 -13.99
N ILE A 288 -10.54 9.25 -14.91
CA ILE A 288 -10.50 10.38 -15.86
C ILE A 288 -10.62 11.75 -15.18
N ASP A 289 -11.41 11.86 -14.11
CA ASP A 289 -11.59 13.13 -13.40
C ASP A 289 -10.38 13.43 -12.51
N LEU A 290 -9.84 12.41 -11.85
CA LEU A 290 -8.56 12.52 -11.14
C LEU A 290 -7.44 12.99 -12.07
N ILE A 291 -7.33 12.41 -13.27
CA ILE A 291 -6.33 12.78 -14.28
C ILE A 291 -6.45 14.26 -14.67
N LYS A 292 -7.66 14.76 -14.85
CA LYS A 292 -7.90 16.17 -15.14
C LYS A 292 -7.45 17.09 -13.98
N VAL A 293 -7.75 16.72 -12.73
CA VAL A 293 -7.27 17.44 -11.53
C VAL A 293 -5.75 17.43 -11.48
N LEU A 294 -5.13 16.26 -11.72
CA LEU A 294 -3.68 16.12 -11.75
C LEU A 294 -3.03 17.02 -12.82
N ILE A 295 -3.56 16.99 -14.06
CA ILE A 295 -3.08 17.85 -15.16
C ILE A 295 -3.14 19.33 -14.79
N LYS A 296 -4.31 19.80 -14.30
CA LYS A 296 -4.47 21.20 -13.87
C LYS A 296 -3.48 21.58 -12.79
N THR A 297 -3.26 20.70 -11.82
CA THR A 297 -2.31 20.94 -10.72
C THR A 297 -0.87 21.03 -11.24
N VAL A 298 -0.45 20.10 -12.12
CA VAL A 298 0.90 20.11 -12.70
C VAL A 298 1.11 21.34 -13.59
N ASP A 299 0.15 21.66 -14.48
CA ASP A 299 0.24 22.83 -15.36
C ASP A 299 0.38 24.12 -14.55
N ARG A 300 -0.46 24.30 -13.52
CA ARG A 300 -0.39 25.47 -12.62
C ARG A 300 0.97 25.59 -11.93
N LEU A 301 1.51 24.48 -11.40
CA LEU A 301 2.80 24.47 -10.70
C LEU A 301 4.01 24.62 -11.63
N LEU A 302 3.81 24.44 -12.94
CA LEU A 302 4.80 24.69 -13.99
C LEU A 302 4.59 26.05 -14.71
N ASP A 303 3.73 26.93 -14.16
CA ASP A 303 3.37 28.23 -14.74
C ASP A 303 2.84 28.12 -16.19
N ARG A 304 2.13 27.03 -16.50
CA ARG A 304 1.45 26.81 -17.80
C ARG A 304 0.00 27.23 -17.70
N PRO A 305 -0.67 27.55 -18.84
CA PRO A 305 -2.11 27.77 -18.86
C PRO A 305 -2.86 26.54 -18.31
N GLU A 306 -3.97 26.78 -17.59
CA GLU A 306 -4.80 25.68 -17.05
C GLU A 306 -5.26 24.74 -18.15
N GLY A 307 -4.99 23.45 -17.99
CA GLY A 307 -5.36 22.40 -18.95
C GLY A 307 -4.48 22.34 -20.19
N PHE A 308 -3.35 23.02 -20.21
CA PHE A 308 -2.37 22.98 -21.31
C PHE A 308 -2.03 21.55 -21.72
N SER A 309 -1.86 20.65 -20.75
CA SER A 309 -1.46 19.25 -20.98
C SER A 309 -2.63 18.28 -21.22
N LEU A 310 -3.89 18.76 -21.32
CA LEU A 310 -5.05 17.88 -21.58
C LEU A 310 -4.95 17.10 -22.90
N HIS A 311 -4.29 17.66 -23.91
CA HIS A 311 -4.07 17.02 -25.22
C HIS A 311 -3.18 15.77 -25.13
N LEU A 312 -2.48 15.55 -24.03
CA LEU A 312 -1.65 14.35 -23.81
C LEU A 312 -2.48 13.11 -23.44
N ILE A 313 -3.75 13.27 -23.05
CA ILE A 313 -4.63 12.13 -22.76
C ILE A 313 -4.76 11.24 -23.97
N SER A 314 -4.43 9.95 -23.81
CA SER A 314 -4.52 8.93 -24.85
C SER A 314 -5.24 7.71 -24.28
N PHE A 315 -6.39 7.39 -24.85
CA PHE A 315 -7.15 6.21 -24.43
C PHE A 315 -6.53 4.94 -25.02
N VAL A 316 -6.31 3.95 -24.17
CA VAL A 316 -5.74 2.65 -24.55
C VAL A 316 -6.70 1.52 -24.21
N THR A 317 -6.47 0.33 -24.81
CA THR A 317 -7.26 -0.87 -24.50
C THR A 317 -7.25 -1.16 -23.01
N ASP A 318 -8.43 -1.42 -22.44
CA ASP A 318 -8.55 -1.75 -21.03
C ASP A 318 -7.90 -3.09 -20.71
N ARG A 319 -7.46 -3.26 -19.45
CA ARG A 319 -6.87 -4.51 -18.99
C ARG A 319 -7.96 -5.54 -18.68
N ALA A 320 -7.63 -6.82 -18.83
CA ALA A 320 -8.53 -7.91 -18.45
C ALA A 320 -8.79 -7.90 -16.94
N GLY A 321 -10.05 -8.13 -16.54
CA GLY A 321 -10.43 -8.17 -15.12
C GLY A 321 -10.28 -6.83 -14.40
N HIS A 322 -10.50 -5.71 -15.10
CA HIS A 322 -10.40 -4.39 -14.49
C HIS A 322 -11.66 -4.06 -13.71
N ASP A 323 -11.61 -4.17 -12.41
CA ASP A 323 -12.72 -3.89 -11.50
C ASP A 323 -13.21 -2.45 -11.63
N LEU A 324 -14.53 -2.29 -11.62
CA LEU A 324 -15.17 -1.01 -11.91
C LEU A 324 -15.01 0.00 -10.77
N ARG A 325 -15.31 -0.41 -9.51
CA ARG A 325 -15.28 0.48 -8.36
C ARG A 325 -14.69 -0.21 -7.14
N TYR A 326 -13.84 0.51 -6.44
CA TYR A 326 -13.41 0.21 -5.07
C TYR A 326 -13.77 1.37 -4.17
N ALA A 327 -14.47 1.06 -3.08
CA ALA A 327 -14.80 2.00 -2.02
C ALA A 327 -14.77 1.25 -0.69
N ILE A 328 -14.00 1.74 0.26
CA ILE A 328 -13.75 1.05 1.52
C ILE A 328 -14.31 1.86 2.70
N ASP A 329 -14.99 1.17 3.62
CA ASP A 329 -15.48 1.77 4.86
C ASP A 329 -14.44 1.62 5.96
N SER A 330 -13.84 2.73 6.40
CA SER A 330 -12.90 2.79 7.52
C SER A 330 -13.54 3.26 8.83
N SER A 331 -14.87 3.30 8.93
CA SER A 331 -15.58 3.78 10.12
C SER A 331 -15.33 2.93 11.36
N LYS A 332 -15.01 1.63 11.21
CA LYS A 332 -14.55 0.78 12.33
C LYS A 332 -13.27 1.33 12.94
N LEU A 333 -12.28 1.69 12.12
CA LEU A 333 -11.01 2.25 12.57
C LEU A 333 -11.23 3.58 13.31
N LYS A 334 -12.10 4.44 12.79
CA LYS A 334 -12.49 5.68 13.46
C LYS A 334 -13.15 5.42 14.83
N ARG A 335 -14.14 4.52 14.89
CA ARG A 335 -14.83 4.20 16.15
C ARG A 335 -13.92 3.54 17.18
N ALA A 336 -13.07 2.61 16.73
CA ALA A 336 -12.23 1.82 17.65
C ALA A 336 -11.01 2.58 18.14
N LEU A 337 -10.36 3.37 17.28
CA LEU A 337 -9.05 3.96 17.54
C LEU A 337 -8.97 5.47 17.32
N GLY A 338 -10.05 6.11 16.85
CA GLY A 338 -10.12 7.56 16.63
C GLY A 338 -9.31 8.04 15.42
N TRP A 339 -8.97 7.16 14.47
CA TRP A 339 -8.22 7.55 13.28
C TRP A 339 -9.14 8.08 12.18
N GLU A 340 -8.69 9.15 11.52
CA GLU A 340 -9.28 9.70 10.30
C GLU A 340 -8.16 10.18 9.37
N PRO A 341 -8.39 10.16 8.03
CA PRO A 341 -7.47 10.79 7.10
C PRO A 341 -7.38 12.30 7.36
N SER A 342 -6.19 12.87 7.24
CA SER A 342 -5.96 14.29 7.54
C SER A 342 -6.05 15.19 6.34
N LEU A 343 -5.99 14.62 5.12
CA LEU A 343 -5.98 15.38 3.87
C LEU A 343 -7.13 14.98 2.96
N GLN A 344 -7.75 15.96 2.34
CA GLN A 344 -8.57 15.75 1.15
C GLN A 344 -7.69 15.55 -0.07
N PHE A 345 -8.26 14.95 -1.14
CA PHE A 345 -7.48 14.57 -2.31
C PHE A 345 -6.79 15.76 -2.98
N GLU A 346 -7.45 16.90 -3.12
CA GLU A 346 -6.92 18.08 -3.79
C GLU A 346 -5.69 18.67 -3.07
N GLU A 347 -5.71 18.69 -1.75
CA GLU A 347 -4.56 19.12 -0.95
C GLU A 347 -3.41 18.11 -1.03
N GLY A 348 -3.74 16.83 -0.93
CA GLY A 348 -2.76 15.75 -1.00
C GLY A 348 -2.09 15.65 -2.37
N ILE A 349 -2.86 15.83 -3.47
CA ILE A 349 -2.30 15.80 -4.82
C ILE A 349 -1.39 17.00 -5.08
N GLU A 350 -1.69 18.18 -4.57
CA GLU A 350 -0.78 19.34 -4.69
C GLU A 350 0.54 19.07 -3.99
N LYS A 351 0.54 18.58 -2.74
CA LYS A 351 1.75 18.19 -2.01
C LYS A 351 2.54 17.13 -2.78
N THR A 352 1.86 16.16 -3.36
CA THR A 352 2.47 15.09 -4.13
C THR A 352 3.15 15.64 -5.38
N VAL A 353 2.46 16.46 -6.17
CA VAL A 353 3.03 17.06 -7.39
C VAL A 353 4.24 17.94 -7.06
N ARG A 354 4.14 18.82 -6.04
CA ARG A 354 5.27 19.64 -5.60
C ARG A 354 6.49 18.80 -5.28
N TRP A 355 6.30 17.72 -4.52
CA TRP A 355 7.40 16.83 -4.18
C TRP A 355 8.09 16.26 -5.44
N TYR A 356 7.34 15.75 -6.42
CA TYR A 356 7.93 15.21 -7.65
C TYR A 356 8.62 16.29 -8.51
N LEU A 357 8.12 17.51 -8.51
CA LEU A 357 8.76 18.61 -9.22
C LEU A 357 10.06 19.05 -8.55
N GLU A 358 10.16 18.97 -7.24
CA GLU A 358 11.33 19.33 -6.44
C GLU A 358 12.37 18.18 -6.39
N HIS A 359 11.98 16.93 -6.66
CA HIS A 359 12.83 15.73 -6.59
C HIS A 359 13.02 15.07 -7.97
N ARG A 360 13.39 15.88 -8.96
CA ARG A 360 13.62 15.41 -10.33
C ARG A 360 14.73 14.36 -10.40
N ASP A 361 15.81 14.55 -9.66
CA ASP A 361 16.94 13.63 -9.59
C ASP A 361 16.49 12.23 -9.12
N TRP A 362 15.59 12.18 -8.16
CA TRP A 362 14.99 10.91 -7.70
C TRP A 362 14.18 10.26 -8.83
N MET A 363 13.33 11.02 -9.51
CA MET A 363 12.51 10.54 -10.62
C MET A 363 13.40 10.03 -11.77
N GLU A 364 14.44 10.74 -12.15
CA GLU A 364 15.39 10.34 -13.19
C GLU A 364 16.11 9.04 -12.83
N ASN A 365 16.52 8.90 -11.56
CA ASN A 365 17.16 7.68 -11.07
C ASN A 365 16.24 6.46 -11.22
N VAL A 366 14.99 6.53 -10.72
CA VAL A 366 14.05 5.40 -10.74
C VAL A 366 13.47 5.11 -12.13
N THR A 367 13.50 6.07 -13.07
CA THR A 367 13.01 5.90 -14.44
C THR A 367 14.10 5.53 -15.44
N SER A 368 15.34 5.32 -14.99
CA SER A 368 16.46 4.90 -15.83
C SER A 368 16.47 3.37 -16.06
N GLY A 369 17.22 2.94 -17.08
CA GLY A 369 17.54 1.53 -17.28
C GLY A 369 16.36 0.59 -17.51
N GLU A 370 16.12 -0.37 -16.59
CA GLU A 370 15.10 -1.41 -16.75
C GLU A 370 13.66 -0.88 -16.74
N TYR A 371 13.41 0.25 -16.09
CA TYR A 371 12.11 0.91 -16.13
C TYR A 371 11.71 1.31 -17.55
N GLN A 372 12.63 1.86 -18.34
CA GLN A 372 12.34 2.25 -19.72
C GLN A 372 11.94 1.04 -20.58
N LYS A 373 12.63 -0.07 -20.45
CA LYS A 373 12.28 -1.33 -21.12
C LYS A 373 10.88 -1.83 -20.71
N TYR A 374 10.57 -1.74 -19.41
CA TYR A 374 9.25 -2.09 -18.90
C TYR A 374 8.18 -1.18 -19.49
N TYR A 375 8.38 0.15 -19.46
CA TYR A 375 7.45 1.13 -20.01
C TYR A 375 7.14 0.88 -21.49
N GLU A 376 8.17 0.69 -22.30
CA GLU A 376 8.05 0.34 -23.73
C GLU A 376 7.23 -0.94 -23.92
N SER A 377 7.53 -2.00 -23.16
CA SER A 377 6.80 -3.27 -23.23
C SER A 377 5.32 -3.18 -22.86
N MET A 378 4.94 -2.20 -22.04
CA MET A 378 3.56 -2.01 -21.59
C MET A 378 2.74 -1.14 -22.51
N TYR A 379 3.33 -0.11 -23.13
CA TYR A 379 2.58 0.94 -23.81
C TYR A 379 2.86 1.07 -25.32
N SER A 380 3.95 0.49 -25.86
CA SER A 380 4.27 0.63 -27.29
C SER A 380 3.36 -0.17 -28.23
N ASN A 381 2.60 -1.13 -27.71
CA ASN A 381 1.72 -2.02 -28.49
C ASN A 381 0.25 -1.97 -28.03
N ARG A 382 -0.16 -0.92 -27.32
CA ARG A 382 -1.53 -0.73 -26.83
C ARG A 382 -2.25 0.44 -27.49
#